data_a64e7d2cb54dad082851f94feac37f0e
#
_entry.id   a64e7d2cb54dad082851f94feac37f0e
#
_cell.length_a   1.000
_cell.length_b   1.000
_cell.length_c   1.000
_cell.angle_alpha   90.00
_cell.angle_beta   90.00
_cell.angle_gamma   90.00
#
_symmetry.space_group_name_H-M   'P 1'
#
loop_
_entity.id
_entity.type
_entity.pdbx_description
1 polymer ?
#
loop_
_entity_poly.entity_id
_entity_poly.type
_entity_poly.pdbx_seq_one_letter_code
_entity_poly.pdbx_strand_id
1 'polypeptide(L)'
;MGGLSSDTPSRPAIVGIVVTITDVAHEAGVSKTTVSYVISNNPRISKDTADRVRQAMRKLGYTVNHTARALSTSKTMTIGLQVNADDNMKVSLTRGAYLCELSDYARKQGYDLLLLSHHNGMQGIRDIANSRKVDGLILMDIDRADPRIPVAVESEVPTVLLGIPENPMGLDEVDTDFERAAHELIDLFTEQHHQEIALLHTPEGIENGGSNFAVRFRQSV
;
A
#
# COMPACT_ATOMS: atom_id res chain seq x y z
N MET A 1 27.21 -33.10 39.59
CA MET A 1 27.34 -31.95 40.52
C MET A 1 27.80 -30.75 39.69
N GLY A 2 27.08 -29.65 39.72
CA GLY A 2 27.48 -28.40 39.08
C GLY A 2 26.35 -27.88 38.15
N GLY A 3 25.22 -27.40 38.73
CA GLY A 3 24.21 -26.65 38.00
C GLY A 3 24.72 -25.26 37.68
N LEU A 4 24.74 -24.89 36.41
CA LEU A 4 24.91 -23.53 35.96
C LEU A 4 23.52 -22.84 35.91
N SER A 5 23.24 -22.03 36.92
CA SER A 5 22.13 -21.08 36.97
C SER A 5 22.35 -20.02 35.91
N SER A 6 21.48 -19.97 34.90
CA SER A 6 21.46 -18.88 33.91
C SER A 6 20.61 -17.73 34.44
N ASP A 7 21.23 -16.87 35.23
CA ASP A 7 20.68 -15.55 35.55
C ASP A 7 20.81 -14.66 34.31
N THR A 8 19.75 -14.56 33.52
CA THR A 8 19.65 -13.58 32.46
C THR A 8 19.14 -12.28 33.09
N PRO A 9 19.89 -11.17 33.07
CA PRO A 9 19.44 -9.90 33.61
C PRO A 9 18.22 -9.42 32.81
N SER A 10 17.09 -9.26 33.50
CA SER A 10 15.88 -8.63 32.96
C SER A 10 16.22 -7.20 32.55
N ARG A 11 16.12 -6.92 31.24
CA ARG A 11 16.20 -5.54 30.73
C ARG A 11 15.14 -4.69 31.43
N PRO A 12 15.50 -3.53 32.00
CA PRO A 12 14.52 -2.62 32.55
C PRO A 12 13.60 -2.17 31.41
N ALA A 13 12.30 -2.29 31.60
CA ALA A 13 11.31 -1.70 30.71
C ALA A 13 11.54 -0.19 30.68
N ILE A 14 11.92 0.35 29.51
CA ILE A 14 11.99 1.80 29.28
C ILE A 14 10.55 2.27 29.26
N VAL A 15 10.04 2.67 30.43
CA VAL A 15 8.79 3.43 30.53
C VAL A 15 9.12 4.85 30.06
N GLY A 16 9.20 5.05 28.76
CA GLY A 16 9.27 6.38 28.20
C GLY A 16 7.96 7.09 28.48
N ILE A 17 8.00 8.29 29.03
CA ILE A 17 6.84 9.16 29.18
C ILE A 17 6.28 9.38 27.76
N VAL A 18 5.13 8.77 27.47
CA VAL A 18 4.46 8.94 26.17
C VAL A 18 3.84 10.33 26.17
N VAL A 19 4.43 11.26 25.41
CA VAL A 19 3.89 12.59 25.22
C VAL A 19 2.52 12.50 24.54
N THR A 20 1.54 13.19 25.12
CA THR A 20 0.14 13.16 24.65
C THR A 20 -0.23 14.46 23.94
N ILE A 21 -1.37 14.44 23.22
CA ILE A 21 -1.95 15.66 22.63
C ILE A 21 -2.27 16.72 23.70
N THR A 22 -2.50 16.30 24.95
CA THR A 22 -2.75 17.20 26.10
C THR A 22 -1.51 17.98 26.42
N ASP A 23 -0.34 17.35 26.40
CA ASP A 23 0.94 18.00 26.72
C ASP A 23 1.29 19.02 25.64
N VAL A 24 1.03 18.69 24.36
CA VAL A 24 1.20 19.64 23.25
C VAL A 24 0.26 20.83 23.38
N ALA A 25 -1.00 20.60 23.74
CA ALA A 25 -1.98 21.65 23.91
C ALA A 25 -1.57 22.61 25.04
N HIS A 26 -1.08 22.08 26.15
CA HIS A 26 -0.57 22.85 27.28
C HIS A 26 0.66 23.68 26.90
N GLU A 27 1.66 23.06 26.25
CA GLU A 27 2.90 23.73 25.80
C GLU A 27 2.62 24.84 24.78
N ALA A 28 1.67 24.61 23.84
CA ALA A 28 1.31 25.59 22.83
C ALA A 28 0.32 26.67 23.32
N GLY A 29 -0.23 26.55 24.54
CA GLY A 29 -1.25 27.48 25.08
C GLY A 29 -2.55 27.45 24.28
N VAL A 30 -3.02 26.29 23.84
CA VAL A 30 -4.24 26.09 23.03
C VAL A 30 -5.07 24.90 23.54
N SER A 31 -6.28 24.74 23.00
CA SER A 31 -7.11 23.57 23.31
C SER A 31 -6.64 22.32 22.55
N LYS A 32 -6.97 21.13 23.07
CA LYS A 32 -6.74 19.83 22.35
C LYS A 32 -7.37 19.84 20.96
N THR A 33 -8.56 20.43 20.83
CA THR A 33 -9.28 20.56 19.56
C THR A 33 -8.46 21.41 18.58
N THR A 34 -7.83 22.50 19.05
CA THR A 34 -6.96 23.33 18.21
C THR A 34 -5.73 22.55 17.73
N VAL A 35 -5.10 21.76 18.61
CA VAL A 35 -3.99 20.87 18.20
C VAL A 35 -4.44 19.88 17.15
N SER A 36 -5.60 19.24 17.33
CA SER A 36 -6.19 18.30 16.35
C SER A 36 -6.44 18.98 15.00
N TYR A 37 -6.94 20.21 14.98
CA TYR A 37 -7.16 20.98 13.76
C TYR A 37 -5.85 21.35 13.06
N VAL A 38 -4.78 21.63 13.79
CA VAL A 38 -3.44 21.85 13.21
C VAL A 38 -2.90 20.58 12.58
N ILE A 39 -3.04 19.43 13.24
CA ILE A 39 -2.61 18.13 12.73
C ILE A 39 -3.37 17.76 11.45
N SER A 40 -4.66 18.10 11.36
CA SER A 40 -5.48 17.84 10.16
C SER A 40 -5.41 18.93 9.10
N ASN A 41 -4.51 19.93 9.25
CA ASN A 41 -4.37 21.09 8.35
C ASN A 41 -5.69 21.83 8.09
N ASN A 42 -6.52 21.99 9.13
CA ASN A 42 -7.80 22.69 8.99
C ASN A 42 -7.57 24.18 8.64
N PRO A 43 -8.15 24.69 7.54
CA PRO A 43 -7.91 26.07 7.08
C PRO A 43 -8.45 27.15 8.03
N ARG A 44 -9.25 26.78 9.02
CA ARG A 44 -9.77 27.74 10.03
C ARG A 44 -8.73 28.15 11.07
N ILE A 45 -7.57 27.50 11.13
CA ILE A 45 -6.51 27.81 12.08
C ILE A 45 -5.54 28.83 11.45
N SER A 46 -5.25 29.90 12.19
CA SER A 46 -4.28 30.91 11.74
C SER A 46 -2.87 30.30 11.64
N LYS A 47 -2.06 30.83 10.72
CA LYS A 47 -0.68 30.39 10.50
C LYS A 47 0.14 30.47 11.81
N ASP A 48 0.01 31.57 12.55
CA ASP A 48 0.71 31.76 13.82
C ASP A 48 0.37 30.66 14.85
N THR A 49 -0.92 30.35 15.01
CA THR A 49 -1.35 29.26 15.89
C THR A 49 -0.83 27.91 15.45
N ALA A 50 -0.86 27.64 14.14
CA ALA A 50 -0.33 26.39 13.59
C ALA A 50 1.18 26.26 13.83
N ASP A 51 1.93 27.33 13.68
CA ASP A 51 3.38 27.33 13.88
C ASP A 51 3.76 27.13 15.36
N ARG A 52 3.04 27.75 16.30
CA ARG A 52 3.22 27.51 17.75
C ARG A 52 2.96 26.05 18.10
N VAL A 53 1.89 25.46 17.61
CA VAL A 53 1.56 24.05 17.86
C VAL A 53 2.63 23.14 17.29
N ARG A 54 3.07 23.36 16.05
CA ARG A 54 4.14 22.57 15.42
C ARG A 54 5.48 22.69 16.17
N GLN A 55 5.77 23.87 16.71
CA GLN A 55 6.95 24.06 17.55
C GLN A 55 6.86 23.29 18.85
N ALA A 56 5.71 23.33 19.54
CA ALA A 56 5.46 22.52 20.74
C ALA A 56 5.60 21.02 20.47
N MET A 57 5.04 20.52 19.36
CA MET A 57 5.19 19.13 18.94
C MET A 57 6.67 18.74 18.78
N ARG A 58 7.46 19.56 18.09
CA ARG A 58 8.91 19.30 17.92
C ARG A 58 9.66 19.33 19.24
N LYS A 59 9.38 20.32 20.12
CA LYS A 59 10.01 20.46 21.42
C LYS A 59 9.79 19.26 22.33
N LEU A 60 8.57 18.73 22.31
CA LEU A 60 8.16 17.60 23.16
C LEU A 60 8.45 16.24 22.54
N GLY A 61 8.90 16.18 21.28
CA GLY A 61 9.05 14.92 20.55
C GLY A 61 7.71 14.21 20.32
N TYR A 62 6.61 14.98 20.24
CA TYR A 62 5.28 14.41 20.02
C TYR A 62 5.16 13.86 18.60
N THR A 63 4.81 12.59 18.50
CA THR A 63 4.41 11.94 17.25
C THR A 63 2.90 11.71 17.25
N VAL A 64 2.27 11.95 16.11
CA VAL A 64 0.81 11.77 15.98
C VAL A 64 0.48 10.30 16.24
N ASN A 65 -0.36 10.05 17.24
CA ASN A 65 -0.85 8.70 17.48
C ASN A 65 -1.94 8.37 16.45
N HIS A 66 -1.55 7.61 15.43
CA HIS A 66 -2.44 7.21 14.33
C HIS A 66 -3.65 6.41 14.82
N THR A 67 -3.48 5.58 15.86
CA THR A 67 -4.59 4.80 16.45
C THR A 67 -5.63 5.72 17.12
N ALA A 68 -5.19 6.71 17.87
CA ALA A 68 -6.11 7.68 18.51
C ALA A 68 -6.82 8.54 17.45
N ARG A 69 -6.12 8.89 16.36
CA ARG A 69 -6.70 9.62 15.23
C ARG A 69 -7.73 8.76 14.50
N ALA A 70 -7.43 7.50 14.23
CA ALA A 70 -8.34 6.56 13.58
C ALA A 70 -9.67 6.42 14.34
N LEU A 71 -9.61 6.35 15.68
CA LEU A 71 -10.81 6.32 16.54
C LEU A 71 -11.67 7.58 16.42
N SER A 72 -11.06 8.75 16.18
CA SER A 72 -11.77 10.02 16.10
C SER A 72 -12.27 10.37 14.70
N THR A 73 -11.63 9.86 13.64
CA THR A 73 -11.91 10.22 12.23
C THR A 73 -12.48 9.07 11.42
N SER A 74 -12.54 7.85 11.98
CA SER A 74 -12.85 6.60 11.27
C SER A 74 -11.94 6.34 10.06
N LYS A 75 -10.75 6.98 10.03
CA LYS A 75 -9.74 6.80 8.98
C LYS A 75 -8.43 6.35 9.59
N THR A 76 -7.86 5.27 9.04
CA THR A 76 -6.59 4.71 9.49
C THR A 76 -5.39 5.42 8.87
N MET A 77 -5.60 6.14 7.76
CA MET A 77 -4.56 6.70 6.91
C MET A 77 -3.56 5.65 6.44
N THR A 78 -4.05 4.46 6.16
CA THR A 78 -3.25 3.32 5.72
C THR A 78 -3.92 2.69 4.50
N ILE A 79 -3.14 2.43 3.46
CA ILE A 79 -3.53 1.67 2.28
C ILE A 79 -2.88 0.29 2.35
N GLY A 80 -3.67 -0.76 2.20
CA GLY A 80 -3.17 -2.13 2.08
C GLY A 80 -2.70 -2.39 0.65
N LEU A 81 -1.54 -3.01 0.49
CA LEU A 81 -1.05 -3.52 -0.79
C LEU A 81 -0.93 -5.03 -0.69
N GLN A 82 -1.79 -5.74 -1.40
CA GLN A 82 -1.75 -7.19 -1.49
C GLN A 82 -1.02 -7.59 -2.78
N VAL A 83 0.13 -8.22 -2.59
CA VAL A 83 0.91 -8.82 -3.69
C VAL A 83 0.52 -10.28 -3.81
N ASN A 84 0.38 -10.79 -5.03
CA ASN A 84 0.19 -12.23 -5.25
C ASN A 84 1.51 -12.94 -4.92
N ALA A 85 1.51 -13.77 -3.89
CA ALA A 85 2.68 -14.51 -3.46
C ALA A 85 2.71 -15.86 -4.21
N ASP A 86 3.51 -15.95 -5.24
CA ASP A 86 3.99 -17.24 -5.71
C ASP A 86 5.06 -17.78 -4.74
N ASP A 87 5.18 -19.11 -4.64
CA ASP A 87 6.05 -19.82 -3.68
C ASP A 87 7.55 -19.42 -3.73
N ASN A 88 7.93 -18.63 -4.71
CA ASN A 88 9.31 -18.19 -4.94
C ASN A 88 9.58 -16.71 -4.67
N MET A 89 8.64 -15.95 -4.14
CA MET A 89 8.75 -14.49 -3.79
C MET A 89 10.00 -13.79 -4.36
N LYS A 90 10.28 -14.03 -5.65
CA LYS A 90 11.34 -13.32 -6.35
C LYS A 90 10.87 -11.91 -6.58
N VAL A 91 11.35 -10.99 -5.78
CA VAL A 91 11.14 -9.56 -6.02
C VAL A 91 11.84 -9.22 -7.33
N SER A 92 11.06 -9.09 -8.42
CA SER A 92 11.60 -8.55 -9.66
C SER A 92 11.93 -7.07 -9.45
N LEU A 93 12.89 -6.54 -10.21
CA LEU A 93 13.22 -5.11 -10.19
C LEU A 93 11.98 -4.24 -10.45
N THR A 94 11.11 -4.68 -11.37
CA THR A 94 9.85 -3.99 -11.70
C THR A 94 8.90 -3.95 -10.50
N ARG A 95 8.68 -5.08 -9.81
CA ARG A 95 7.86 -5.12 -8.60
C ARG A 95 8.43 -4.23 -7.51
N GLY A 96 9.76 -4.24 -7.33
CA GLY A 96 10.44 -3.35 -6.39
C GLY A 96 10.22 -1.87 -6.72
N ALA A 97 10.28 -1.48 -7.98
CA ALA A 97 10.01 -0.11 -8.42
C ALA A 97 8.58 0.32 -8.09
N TYR A 98 7.56 -0.52 -8.40
CA TYR A 98 6.17 -0.22 -8.02
C TYR A 98 5.98 -0.05 -6.52
N LEU A 99 6.59 -0.91 -5.69
CA LEU A 99 6.53 -0.79 -4.23
C LEU A 99 7.09 0.54 -3.73
N CYS A 100 8.22 0.97 -4.26
CA CYS A 100 8.85 2.24 -3.91
C CYS A 100 7.98 3.43 -4.32
N GLU A 101 7.50 3.46 -5.56
CA GLU A 101 6.69 4.56 -6.09
C GLU A 101 5.34 4.67 -5.37
N LEU A 102 4.64 3.55 -5.15
CA LEU A 102 3.40 3.52 -4.40
C LEU A 102 3.59 4.01 -2.96
N SER A 103 4.67 3.57 -2.30
CA SER A 103 4.99 4.01 -0.94
C SER A 103 5.29 5.51 -0.87
N ASP A 104 6.08 6.03 -1.82
CA ASP A 104 6.41 7.45 -1.86
C ASP A 104 5.18 8.32 -2.16
N TYR A 105 4.32 7.88 -3.08
CA TYR A 105 3.09 8.59 -3.39
C TYR A 105 2.09 8.56 -2.22
N ALA A 106 1.87 7.41 -1.60
CA ALA A 106 1.02 7.28 -0.43
C ALA A 106 1.48 8.23 0.68
N ARG A 107 2.79 8.23 0.98
CA ARG A 107 3.40 9.13 1.98
C ARG A 107 3.18 10.61 1.65
N LYS A 108 3.29 11.03 0.37
CA LYS A 108 3.00 12.40 -0.07
C LYS A 108 1.53 12.78 0.16
N GLN A 109 0.62 11.83 0.11
CA GLN A 109 -0.80 12.00 0.41
C GLN A 109 -1.14 11.84 1.90
N GLY A 110 -0.14 11.57 2.76
CA GLY A 110 -0.31 11.37 4.19
C GLY A 110 -0.83 9.98 4.58
N TYR A 111 -0.67 8.99 3.70
CA TYR A 111 -0.98 7.59 3.95
C TYR A 111 0.27 6.76 4.17
N ASP A 112 0.16 5.77 5.03
CA ASP A 112 1.12 4.69 5.13
C ASP A 112 0.73 3.55 4.17
N LEU A 113 1.73 2.80 3.67
CA LEU A 113 1.50 1.62 2.86
C LEU A 113 1.76 0.36 3.69
N LEU A 114 0.75 -0.48 3.84
CA LEU A 114 0.83 -1.76 4.55
C LEU A 114 0.95 -2.90 3.53
N LEU A 115 2.12 -3.50 3.42
CA LEU A 115 2.33 -4.67 2.57
C LEU A 115 1.71 -5.92 3.22
N LEU A 116 0.80 -6.55 2.50
CA LEU A 116 0.12 -7.78 2.91
C LEU A 116 0.77 -8.96 2.18
N SER A 117 1.51 -9.77 2.93
CA SER A 117 2.26 -10.93 2.41
C SER A 117 1.68 -12.25 2.91
N HIS A 118 0.39 -12.46 2.73
CA HIS A 118 -0.26 -13.73 3.07
C HIS A 118 -0.09 -14.75 1.94
N HIS A 119 0.32 -15.98 2.25
CA HIS A 119 0.35 -17.09 1.29
C HIS A 119 -1.03 -17.40 0.67
N ASN A 120 -2.10 -17.09 1.40
CA ASN A 120 -3.47 -17.10 0.90
C ASN A 120 -3.98 -15.67 0.79
N GLY A 121 -3.89 -15.07 -0.40
CA GLY A 121 -4.30 -13.70 -0.65
C GLY A 121 -5.77 -13.42 -0.32
N MET A 122 -6.67 -14.37 -0.53
CA MET A 122 -8.09 -14.26 -0.18
C MET A 122 -8.28 -14.13 1.33
N GLN A 123 -7.56 -14.92 2.12
CA GLN A 123 -7.64 -14.84 3.58
C GLN A 123 -7.06 -13.53 4.09
N GLY A 124 -5.97 -13.07 3.50
CA GLY A 124 -5.37 -11.77 3.82
C GLY A 124 -6.34 -10.61 3.64
N ILE A 125 -7.14 -10.62 2.56
CA ILE A 125 -8.18 -9.60 2.31
C ILE A 125 -9.27 -9.66 3.38
N ARG A 126 -9.78 -10.85 3.71
CA ARG A 126 -10.79 -11.00 4.77
C ARG A 126 -10.30 -10.50 6.13
N ASP A 127 -9.06 -10.84 6.49
CA ASP A 127 -8.47 -10.45 7.77
C ASP A 127 -8.28 -8.94 7.86
N ILE A 128 -7.85 -8.31 6.77
CA ILE A 128 -7.63 -6.86 6.74
C ILE A 128 -8.97 -6.11 6.80
N ALA A 129 -9.99 -6.58 6.07
CA ALA A 129 -11.33 -6.02 6.08
C ALA A 129 -11.94 -6.06 7.49
N ASN A 130 -11.90 -7.24 8.12
CA ASN A 130 -12.43 -7.45 9.46
C ASN A 130 -11.70 -6.63 10.53
N SER A 131 -10.39 -6.41 10.36
CA SER A 131 -9.58 -5.68 11.34
C SER A 131 -9.67 -4.16 11.21
N ARG A 132 -10.28 -3.63 10.14
CA ARG A 132 -10.36 -2.20 9.83
C ARG A 132 -9.02 -1.47 9.92
N LYS A 133 -7.95 -2.12 9.46
CA LYS A 133 -6.58 -1.57 9.53
C LYS A 133 -6.22 -0.69 8.36
N VAL A 134 -7.03 -0.70 7.30
CA VAL A 134 -6.77 0.06 6.08
C VAL A 134 -8.02 0.81 5.64
N ASP A 135 -7.83 1.91 4.94
CA ASP A 135 -8.90 2.71 4.34
C ASP A 135 -9.20 2.29 2.89
N GLY A 136 -8.31 1.51 2.29
CA GLY A 136 -8.43 0.97 0.94
C GLY A 136 -7.39 -0.10 0.67
N LEU A 137 -7.58 -0.83 -0.43
CA LEU A 137 -6.71 -1.91 -0.88
C LEU A 137 -6.21 -1.65 -2.31
N ILE A 138 -4.98 -2.04 -2.57
CA ILE A 138 -4.43 -2.22 -3.91
C ILE A 138 -4.12 -3.70 -4.06
N LEU A 139 -4.69 -4.35 -5.08
CA LEU A 139 -4.34 -5.71 -5.46
C LEU A 139 -3.36 -5.65 -6.62
N MET A 140 -2.18 -6.21 -6.43
CA MET A 140 -1.10 -6.25 -7.42
C MET A 140 -0.89 -7.66 -7.94
N ASP A 141 -0.21 -7.79 -9.10
CA ASP A 141 0.01 -9.05 -9.80
C ASP A 141 -1.31 -9.79 -10.07
N ILE A 142 -2.17 -9.13 -10.83
CA ILE A 142 -3.53 -9.61 -11.13
C ILE A 142 -3.47 -10.75 -12.15
N ASP A 143 -4.05 -11.88 -11.77
CA ASP A 143 -4.24 -13.02 -12.66
C ASP A 143 -5.47 -12.84 -13.54
N ARG A 144 -5.53 -13.56 -14.67
CA ARG A 144 -6.66 -13.50 -15.60
C ARG A 144 -7.99 -13.80 -14.92
N ALA A 145 -8.05 -14.87 -14.13
CA ALA A 145 -9.19 -15.25 -13.30
C ALA A 145 -8.79 -15.20 -11.82
N ASP A 146 -8.58 -13.99 -11.30
CA ASP A 146 -8.03 -13.77 -9.97
C ASP A 146 -9.05 -14.06 -8.88
N PRO A 147 -8.83 -15.07 -8.02
CA PRO A 147 -9.77 -15.45 -6.98
C PRO A 147 -9.88 -14.43 -5.84
N ARG A 148 -8.98 -13.44 -5.79
CA ARG A 148 -9.02 -12.37 -4.78
C ARG A 148 -10.11 -11.34 -5.09
N ILE A 149 -10.50 -11.17 -6.36
CA ILE A 149 -11.44 -10.14 -6.79
C ILE A 149 -12.82 -10.31 -6.15
N PRO A 150 -13.48 -11.48 -6.20
CA PRO A 150 -14.77 -11.65 -5.52
C PRO A 150 -14.68 -11.35 -4.02
N VAL A 151 -13.59 -11.75 -3.36
CA VAL A 151 -13.38 -11.51 -1.93
C VAL A 151 -13.20 -10.02 -1.63
N ALA A 152 -12.51 -9.29 -2.50
CA ALA A 152 -12.34 -7.84 -2.37
C ALA A 152 -13.69 -7.12 -2.52
N VAL A 153 -14.52 -7.51 -3.48
CA VAL A 153 -15.87 -6.97 -3.66
C VAL A 153 -16.74 -7.23 -2.43
N GLU A 154 -16.75 -8.47 -1.92
CA GLU A 154 -17.49 -8.84 -0.72
C GLU A 154 -17.02 -8.08 0.54
N SER A 155 -15.77 -7.65 0.58
CA SER A 155 -15.18 -6.99 1.76
C SER A 155 -15.68 -5.56 1.97
N GLU A 156 -16.29 -4.94 0.95
CA GLU A 156 -16.70 -3.52 0.91
C GLU A 156 -15.55 -2.52 1.17
N VAL A 157 -14.31 -2.97 1.22
CA VAL A 157 -13.13 -2.09 1.32
C VAL A 157 -12.86 -1.50 -0.07
N PRO A 158 -12.76 -0.17 -0.22
CA PRO A 158 -12.41 0.43 -1.50
C PRO A 158 -11.15 -0.21 -2.08
N THR A 159 -11.25 -0.80 -3.26
CA THR A 159 -10.17 -1.60 -3.84
C THR A 159 -9.89 -1.18 -5.27
N VAL A 160 -8.60 -1.07 -5.61
CA VAL A 160 -8.10 -0.81 -6.96
C VAL A 160 -7.22 -1.98 -7.40
N LEU A 161 -7.38 -2.42 -8.63
CA LEU A 161 -6.56 -3.44 -9.26
C LEU A 161 -5.38 -2.79 -9.98
N LEU A 162 -4.16 -3.21 -9.68
CA LEU A 162 -2.98 -2.90 -10.48
C LEU A 162 -2.73 -4.09 -11.41
N GLY A 163 -3.34 -4.03 -12.58
CA GLY A 163 -3.48 -5.08 -13.58
C GLY A 163 -4.94 -5.22 -14.02
N ILE A 164 -5.16 -5.78 -15.21
CA ILE A 164 -6.49 -5.98 -15.80
C ILE A 164 -6.83 -7.47 -15.78
N PRO A 165 -7.85 -7.92 -15.04
CA PRO A 165 -8.37 -9.29 -15.08
C PRO A 165 -9.32 -9.50 -16.27
N GLU A 166 -9.83 -10.73 -16.44
CA GLU A 166 -10.92 -11.01 -17.38
C GLU A 166 -12.26 -10.39 -16.93
N ASN A 167 -12.49 -10.33 -15.63
CA ASN A 167 -13.68 -9.71 -15.03
C ASN A 167 -13.31 -8.94 -13.74
N PRO A 168 -13.29 -7.62 -13.77
CA PRO A 168 -12.98 -6.80 -12.58
C PRO A 168 -14.14 -6.72 -11.58
N MET A 169 -15.33 -7.24 -11.90
CA MET A 169 -16.52 -7.20 -11.05
C MET A 169 -16.89 -5.77 -10.56
N GLY A 170 -16.57 -4.75 -11.36
CA GLY A 170 -16.85 -3.35 -11.05
C GLY A 170 -15.81 -2.65 -10.20
N LEU A 171 -14.68 -3.29 -9.88
CA LEU A 171 -13.54 -2.62 -9.28
C LEU A 171 -12.81 -1.74 -10.31
N ASP A 172 -12.24 -0.64 -9.83
CA ASP A 172 -11.37 0.20 -10.65
C ASP A 172 -10.06 -0.54 -10.96
N GLU A 173 -9.58 -0.38 -12.20
CA GLU A 173 -8.36 -1.02 -12.68
C GLU A 173 -7.41 0.00 -13.30
N VAL A 174 -6.10 -0.22 -13.08
CA VAL A 174 -5.02 0.58 -13.65
C VAL A 174 -3.96 -0.38 -14.17
N ASP A 175 -3.55 -0.21 -15.42
CA ASP A 175 -2.48 -1.00 -16.02
C ASP A 175 -1.78 -0.23 -17.14
N THR A 176 -0.66 -0.76 -17.61
CA THR A 176 -0.04 -0.36 -18.86
C THR A 176 -0.91 -0.82 -20.02
N ASP A 177 -1.07 0.03 -21.03
CA ASP A 177 -1.76 -0.34 -22.28
C ASP A 177 -0.86 -1.25 -23.13
N PHE A 178 -0.84 -2.53 -22.77
CA PHE A 178 0.00 -3.54 -23.42
C PHE A 178 -0.43 -3.83 -24.85
N GLU A 179 -1.72 -3.70 -25.15
CA GLU A 179 -2.26 -3.87 -26.50
C GLU A 179 -1.72 -2.78 -27.42
N ARG A 180 -1.82 -1.53 -26.99
CA ARG A 180 -1.28 -0.41 -27.73
C ARG A 180 0.24 -0.51 -27.91
N ALA A 181 0.96 -0.87 -26.85
CA ALA A 181 2.41 -1.05 -26.90
C ALA A 181 2.81 -2.12 -27.91
N ALA A 182 2.05 -3.24 -28.00
CA ALA A 182 2.27 -4.28 -29.00
C ALA A 182 2.08 -3.75 -30.42
N HIS A 183 0.96 -3.06 -30.69
CA HIS A 183 0.69 -2.47 -32.00
C HIS A 183 1.78 -1.46 -32.41
N GLU A 184 2.16 -0.53 -31.52
CA GLU A 184 3.21 0.45 -31.79
C GLU A 184 4.55 -0.19 -32.12
N LEU A 185 4.88 -1.34 -31.49
CA LEU A 185 6.09 -2.09 -31.81
C LEU A 185 6.01 -2.75 -33.21
N ILE A 186 4.89 -3.34 -33.56
CA ILE A 186 4.69 -3.96 -34.89
C ILE A 186 4.73 -2.90 -35.98
N ASP A 187 4.09 -1.75 -35.77
CA ASP A 187 4.12 -0.63 -36.71
C ASP A 187 5.55 -0.15 -36.92
N LEU A 188 6.34 0.02 -35.85
CA LEU A 188 7.74 0.41 -35.94
C LEU A 188 8.59 -0.56 -36.76
N PHE A 189 8.43 -1.88 -36.56
CA PHE A 189 9.16 -2.89 -37.35
C PHE A 189 8.71 -2.90 -38.81
N THR A 190 7.43 -2.70 -39.06
CA THR A 190 6.86 -2.63 -40.41
C THR A 190 7.39 -1.41 -41.18
N GLU A 191 7.44 -0.24 -40.53
CA GLU A 191 8.02 0.98 -41.10
C GLU A 191 9.51 0.83 -41.43
N GLN A 192 10.22 -0.02 -40.68
CA GLN A 192 11.63 -0.36 -40.94
C GLN A 192 11.78 -1.50 -41.99
N HIS A 193 10.69 -1.92 -42.62
CA HIS A 193 10.64 -2.95 -43.63
C HIS A 193 11.05 -4.37 -43.18
N HIS A 194 10.92 -4.64 -41.86
CA HIS A 194 11.07 -6.01 -41.34
C HIS A 194 9.90 -6.88 -41.83
N GLN A 195 10.22 -8.05 -42.39
CA GLN A 195 9.23 -9.02 -42.90
C GLN A 195 9.01 -10.21 -41.95
N GLU A 196 9.97 -10.42 -41.07
CA GLU A 196 9.91 -11.49 -40.05
C GLU A 196 10.23 -10.91 -38.69
N ILE A 197 9.36 -11.14 -37.74
CA ILE A 197 9.47 -10.66 -36.36
C ILE A 197 9.37 -11.86 -35.42
N ALA A 198 10.30 -11.99 -34.49
CA ALA A 198 10.27 -13.02 -33.46
C ALA A 198 9.88 -12.42 -32.11
N LEU A 199 8.84 -12.96 -31.48
CA LEU A 199 8.44 -12.59 -30.12
C LEU A 199 9.01 -13.59 -29.12
N LEU A 200 9.83 -13.11 -28.19
CA LEU A 200 10.25 -13.86 -27.02
C LEU A 200 9.24 -13.61 -25.88
N HIS A 201 8.54 -14.63 -25.49
CA HIS A 201 7.54 -14.55 -24.42
C HIS A 201 7.84 -15.55 -23.30
N THR A 202 7.14 -15.38 -22.16
CA THR A 202 7.20 -16.33 -21.05
C THR A 202 6.64 -17.70 -21.46
N PRO A 203 7.13 -18.82 -20.90
CA PRO A 203 6.58 -20.15 -21.16
C PRO A 203 5.07 -20.21 -20.87
N GLU A 204 4.33 -20.94 -21.72
CA GLU A 204 2.85 -21.07 -21.61
C GLU A 204 2.36 -21.53 -20.24
N GLY A 205 3.14 -22.32 -19.50
CA GLY A 205 2.79 -22.73 -18.14
C GLY A 205 2.73 -21.60 -17.14
N ILE A 206 3.47 -20.52 -17.37
CA ILE A 206 3.43 -19.29 -16.54
C ILE A 206 2.24 -18.42 -16.98
N GLU A 207 1.92 -18.37 -18.27
CA GLU A 207 0.76 -17.64 -18.79
C GLU A 207 -0.58 -18.22 -18.32
N ASN A 208 -0.69 -19.54 -18.26
CA ASN A 208 -1.92 -20.22 -17.83
C ASN A 208 -2.19 -20.14 -16.33
N GLY A 209 -1.19 -19.79 -15.53
CA GLY A 209 -1.30 -19.62 -14.08
C GLY A 209 -1.13 -18.19 -13.57
N GLY A 210 -1.01 -17.19 -14.46
CA GLY A 210 -0.55 -15.90 -13.99
C GLY A 210 -1.01 -14.67 -14.75
N SER A 211 -0.07 -13.75 -14.86
CA SER A 211 -0.29 -12.34 -15.21
C SER A 211 -0.94 -12.13 -16.55
N ASN A 212 -2.10 -11.53 -16.57
CA ASN A 212 -2.89 -11.28 -17.78
C ASN A 212 -2.19 -10.34 -18.78
N PHE A 213 -1.26 -9.50 -18.33
CA PHE A 213 -0.56 -8.56 -19.23
C PHE A 213 0.23 -9.28 -20.35
N ALA A 214 0.88 -10.41 -20.03
CA ALA A 214 1.65 -11.18 -21.02
C ALA A 214 0.74 -11.81 -22.08
N VAL A 215 -0.44 -12.28 -21.65
CA VAL A 215 -1.46 -12.83 -22.57
C VAL A 215 -2.00 -11.73 -23.48
N ARG A 216 -2.36 -10.57 -22.93
CA ARG A 216 -2.87 -9.44 -23.69
C ARG A 216 -1.86 -8.92 -24.71
N PHE A 217 -0.60 -8.73 -24.29
CA PHE A 217 0.46 -8.30 -25.20
C PHE A 217 0.64 -9.30 -26.37
N ARG A 218 0.72 -10.60 -26.07
CA ARG A 218 0.89 -11.64 -27.10
C ARG A 218 -0.29 -11.72 -28.06
N GLN A 219 -1.51 -11.51 -27.59
CA GLN A 219 -2.71 -11.57 -28.45
C GLN A 219 -2.82 -10.35 -29.39
N SER A 220 -2.09 -9.29 -29.11
CA SER A 220 -2.09 -8.04 -29.88
C SER A 220 -0.92 -7.94 -30.87
N VAL A 221 -0.01 -8.90 -30.90
CA VAL A 221 1.07 -9.10 -31.87
C VAL A 221 0.65 -10.10 -32.91
#